data_02ab0d6d7116ac01957e03d1f5b97317
#
_entry.id   02ab0d6d7116ac01957e03d1f5b97317
#
_cell.length_a   1.000
_cell.length_b   1.000
_cell.length_c   1.000
_cell.angle_alpha   90.00
_cell.angle_beta   90.00
_cell.angle_gamma   90.00
#
_symmetry.space_group_name_H-M   'P 1'
#
loop_
_entity.id
_entity.type
_entity.pdbx_description
1 polymer ?
#
loop_
_entity_poly.entity_id
_entity_poly.type
_entity_poly.pdbx_seq_one_letter_code
_entity_poly.pdbx_strand_id
1 'polypeptide(L)' 'MAATGELIRLINYIDDINTTLRRIHASLYGIDAEERKKLAENLRAASAKLNELVEAVEK' A
#
# COMPACT_ATOMS: atom_id res chain seq x y z
N MET A 1 3.86 3.24 27.50
CA MET A 1 4.62 4.35 26.97
C MET A 1 3.88 5.02 25.82
N ALA A 2 3.95 6.32 25.77
CA ALA A 2 3.31 7.07 24.70
C ALA A 2 3.94 6.76 23.35
N ALA A 3 3.23 7.03 22.27
CA ALA A 3 3.74 6.88 20.94
C ALA A 3 4.99 7.75 20.76
N THR A 4 6.01 7.18 20.15
CA THR A 4 7.25 7.89 19.88
C THR A 4 7.14 8.64 18.56
N GLY A 5 8.06 9.57 18.33
CA GLY A 5 8.14 10.24 17.05
C GLY A 5 8.34 9.27 15.91
N GLU A 6 9.04 8.15 16.16
CA GLU A 6 9.25 7.11 15.17
C GLU A 6 7.94 6.44 14.76
N LEU A 7 7.11 6.10 15.74
CA LEU A 7 5.82 5.49 15.44
C LEU A 7 4.94 6.43 14.63
N ILE A 8 4.91 7.69 15.02
CA ILE A 8 4.12 8.70 14.30
C ILE A 8 4.58 8.82 12.85
N ARG A 9 5.89 8.83 12.63
CA ARG A 9 6.46 8.90 11.29
C ARG A 9 6.01 7.70 10.44
N LEU A 10 6.07 6.49 11.02
CA LEU A 10 5.68 5.27 10.31
C LEU A 10 4.20 5.27 9.97
N ILE A 11 3.36 5.76 10.88
CA ILE A 11 1.93 5.86 10.62
C ILE A 11 1.66 6.86 9.50
N ASN A 12 2.44 7.95 9.44
CA ASN A 12 2.31 8.91 8.34
C ASN A 12 2.67 8.28 6.99
N TYR A 13 3.67 7.40 6.97
CA TYR A 13 4.01 6.66 5.74
C TYR A 13 2.85 5.77 5.30
N ILE A 14 2.18 5.15 6.26
CA ILE A 14 1.01 4.31 5.95
C ILE A 14 -0.12 5.16 5.38
N ASP A 15 -0.35 6.34 5.93
CA ASP A 15 -1.35 7.26 5.39
C ASP A 15 -1.03 7.65 3.95
N ASP A 16 0.25 7.84 3.64
CA ASP A 16 0.68 8.15 2.28
C ASP A 16 0.42 6.97 1.34
N ILE A 17 0.63 5.75 1.83
CA ILE A 17 0.33 4.54 1.06
C ILE A 17 -1.17 4.49 0.75
N ASN A 18 -2.01 4.76 1.74
CA ASN A 18 -3.46 4.76 1.56
C ASN A 18 -3.88 5.80 0.53
N THR A 19 -3.28 6.98 0.58
CA THR A 19 -3.56 8.04 -0.40
C THR A 19 -3.17 7.60 -1.80
N THR A 20 -2.02 6.95 -1.93
CA THR A 20 -1.54 6.43 -3.21
C THR A 20 -2.48 5.37 -3.76
N LEU A 21 -3.00 4.48 -2.91
CA LEU A 21 -3.95 3.46 -3.32
C LEU A 21 -5.24 4.08 -3.85
N ARG A 22 -5.70 5.16 -3.23
CA ARG A 22 -6.88 5.88 -3.72
C ARG A 22 -6.65 6.49 -5.09
N ARG A 23 -5.45 7.01 -5.33
CA ARG A 23 -5.08 7.57 -6.64
C ARG A 23 -5.10 6.49 -7.71
N ILE A 24 -4.57 5.31 -7.39
CA ILE A 24 -4.58 4.18 -8.31
C ILE A 24 -6.03 3.81 -8.63
N HIS A 25 -6.87 3.72 -7.62
CA HIS A 25 -8.27 3.38 -7.79
C HIS A 25 -8.98 4.38 -8.70
N ALA A 26 -8.75 5.67 -8.47
CA ALA A 26 -9.35 6.73 -9.27
C ALA A 26 -8.87 6.73 -10.72
N SER A 27 -7.69 6.17 -10.97
CA SER A 27 -7.09 6.14 -12.31
C SER A 27 -7.49 4.93 -13.15
N LEU A 28 -8.27 4.01 -12.59
CA LEU A 28 -8.65 2.77 -13.30
C LEU A 28 -9.40 3.03 -14.60
N TYR A 29 -10.10 4.13 -14.69
CA TYR A 29 -10.88 4.47 -15.87
C TYR A 29 -10.02 4.80 -17.09
N GLY A 30 -8.76 5.10 -16.88
CA GLY A 30 -7.84 5.50 -17.93
C GLY A 30 -7.03 4.35 -18.55
N ILE A 31 -7.24 3.12 -18.10
CA ILE A 31 -6.45 1.99 -18.56
C ILE A 31 -7.33 0.89 -19.15
N ASP A 32 -6.76 0.11 -20.09
CA ASP A 32 -7.50 -0.96 -20.75
C ASP A 32 -7.38 -2.29 -20.00
N ALA A 33 -8.00 -3.33 -20.53
CA ALA A 33 -8.05 -4.65 -19.88
C ALA A 33 -6.66 -5.29 -19.70
N GLU A 34 -5.79 -5.13 -20.69
CA GLU A 34 -4.42 -5.67 -20.61
C GLU A 34 -3.62 -4.98 -19.53
N GLU A 35 -3.73 -3.66 -19.47
CA GLU A 35 -3.05 -2.87 -18.48
C GLU A 35 -3.57 -3.17 -17.08
N ARG A 36 -4.87 -3.45 -16.96
CA ARG A 36 -5.47 -3.82 -15.69
C ARG A 36 -4.92 -5.14 -15.17
N LYS A 37 -4.64 -6.08 -16.06
CA LYS A 37 -4.03 -7.36 -15.67
C LYS A 37 -2.64 -7.14 -15.08
N LYS A 38 -1.83 -6.32 -15.75
CA LYS A 38 -0.49 -6.01 -15.25
C LYS A 38 -0.55 -5.27 -13.92
N LEU A 39 -1.48 -4.35 -13.80
CA LEU A 39 -1.66 -3.61 -12.56
C LEU A 39 -2.05 -4.56 -11.43
N ALA A 40 -2.96 -5.50 -11.68
CA ALA A 40 -3.38 -6.46 -10.68
C ALA A 40 -2.22 -7.33 -10.20
N GLU A 41 -1.35 -7.75 -11.11
CA GLU A 41 -0.17 -8.54 -10.76
C GLU A 41 0.76 -7.75 -9.84
N ASN A 42 1.00 -6.49 -10.17
CA ASN A 42 1.85 -5.64 -9.35
C ASN A 42 1.22 -5.35 -7.98
N LEU A 43 -0.10 -5.18 -7.95
CA LEU A 43 -0.81 -4.96 -6.69
C LEU A 43 -0.74 -6.19 -5.79
N ARG A 44 -0.84 -7.39 -6.38
CA ARG A 44 -0.70 -8.63 -5.61
C ARG A 44 0.68 -8.76 -5.00
N ALA A 45 1.72 -8.41 -5.76
CA ALA A 45 3.08 -8.43 -5.26
C ALA A 45 3.24 -7.43 -4.11
N ALA A 46 2.68 -6.25 -4.24
CA ALA A 46 2.71 -5.25 -3.18
C ALA A 46 1.95 -5.72 -1.94
N SER A 47 0.81 -6.40 -2.14
CA SER A 47 0.01 -6.94 -1.05
C SER A 47 0.78 -8.00 -0.27
N ALA A 48 1.51 -8.87 -0.98
CA ALA A 48 2.33 -9.89 -0.33
C ALA A 48 3.42 -9.26 0.53
N LYS A 49 4.05 -8.20 0.01
CA LYS A 49 5.07 -7.48 0.76
C LYS A 49 4.49 -6.82 1.99
N LEU A 50 3.29 -6.26 1.85
CA LEU A 50 2.61 -5.64 2.97
C LEU A 50 2.29 -6.67 4.06
N ASN A 51 1.84 -7.86 3.68
CA ASN A 51 1.57 -8.94 4.63
C ASN A 51 2.83 -9.39 5.36
N GLU A 52 3.95 -9.49 4.65
CA GLU A 52 5.24 -9.80 5.28
C GLU A 52 5.59 -8.76 6.33
N LEU A 53 5.34 -7.49 6.02
CA LEU A 53 5.63 -6.41 6.94
C LEU A 53 4.75 -6.49 8.18
N VAL A 54 3.47 -6.79 8.01
CA VAL A 54 2.55 -6.94 9.13
C VAL A 54 3.04 -8.05 10.07
N GLU A 55 3.44 -9.18 9.51
CA GLU A 55 3.96 -10.29 10.29
C GLU A 55 5.25 -9.91 11.04
N ALA A 56 6.12 -9.17 10.39
CA ALA A 56 7.36 -8.72 11.02
C ALA A 56 7.09 -7.79 12.20
N VAL A 57 6.10 -6.92 12.06
CA VAL A 57 5.73 -5.97 13.11
C VAL A 57 5.10 -6.67 14.31
N GLU A 58 4.34 -7.73 14.05
CA GLU A 58 3.64 -8.45 15.11
C GLU A 58 4.52 -9.41 15.93
N LYS A 59 5.73 -9.69 15.48
CA LYS A 59 6.66 -10.59 16.19
C LYS A 59 7.30 -9.94 17.40
#